data_20cedfff96db1e1afa365bc012be51ff
#
_entry.id   20cedfff96db1e1afa365bc012be51ff
#
_cell.length_a   1.000
_cell.length_b   1.000
_cell.length_c   1.000
_cell.angle_alpha   90.00
_cell.angle_beta   90.00
_cell.angle_gamma   90.00
#
_symmetry.space_group_name_H-M   'P 1'
#
loop_
_entity.id
_entity.type
_entity.pdbx_description
1 polymer ?
#
loop_
_entity_poly.entity_id
_entity_poly.type
_entity_poly.pdbx_seq_one_letter_code
_entity_poly.pdbx_strand_id
1 'polypeptide(L)'
;PVAYWVWGGGFLGQMGVKDFAGGIVVHTTAGVGALVIAMVLGKRNSFSKNNLTPPHNPVLTMIGASMLWVGWFGFNGGSALAADLTASKAILVTHIAASLGAFSWILIEWVRFGKPSLVGMVTGMVAGLATITPASGFVGVQGAIILGILGGIVCYICLLYTSPSPRDRFL
;
A
#
# COMPACT_ATOMS: atom_id res chain seq x y z
N PRO A 1 8.36 -15.46 13.48
CA PRO A 1 8.13 -16.73 12.75
C PRO A 1 8.06 -16.52 11.23
N VAL A 2 7.23 -15.56 10.71
CA VAL A 2 6.99 -15.40 9.27
C VAL A 2 8.27 -15.02 8.51
N ALA A 3 9.13 -14.16 9.06
CA ALA A 3 10.41 -13.81 8.46
C ALA A 3 11.29 -15.06 8.26
N TYR A 4 11.34 -15.95 9.24
CA TYR A 4 12.04 -17.21 9.12
C TYR A 4 11.43 -18.12 8.04
N TRP A 5 10.09 -18.18 7.98
CA TRP A 5 9.41 -19.00 6.98
C TRP A 5 9.73 -18.60 5.55
N VAL A 6 9.93 -17.29 5.30
CA VAL A 6 10.19 -16.73 3.96
C VAL A 6 11.68 -16.57 3.68
N TRP A 7 12.45 -15.99 4.63
CA TRP A 7 13.84 -15.59 4.40
C TRP A 7 14.87 -16.45 5.15
N GLY A 8 14.44 -17.16 6.20
CA GLY A 8 15.34 -17.92 7.07
C GLY A 8 15.49 -19.39 6.72
N GLY A 9 15.10 -19.82 5.51
CA GLY A 9 15.14 -21.22 5.11
C GLY A 9 13.92 -22.05 5.55
N GLY A 10 12.86 -21.38 6.05
CA GLY A 10 11.60 -22.05 6.40
C GLY A 10 10.80 -22.50 5.16
N PHE A 11 9.65 -23.11 5.40
CA PHE A 11 8.87 -23.84 4.39
C PHE A 11 8.43 -22.99 3.19
N LEU A 12 8.09 -21.70 3.38
CA LEU A 12 7.71 -20.81 2.28
C LEU A 12 8.89 -20.53 1.35
N GLY A 13 10.08 -20.29 1.93
CA GLY A 13 11.31 -20.12 1.15
C GLY A 13 11.67 -21.40 0.37
N GLN A 14 11.53 -22.59 0.99
CA GLN A 14 11.75 -23.88 0.32
C GLN A 14 10.76 -24.15 -0.81
N MET A 15 9.51 -23.63 -0.70
CA MET A 15 8.52 -23.69 -1.79
C MET A 15 8.83 -22.70 -2.93
N GLY A 16 9.88 -21.90 -2.82
CA GLY A 16 10.28 -20.94 -3.86
C GLY A 16 9.53 -19.59 -3.81
N VAL A 17 8.87 -19.28 -2.69
CA VAL A 17 8.21 -17.97 -2.52
C VAL A 17 9.26 -16.87 -2.56
N LYS A 18 9.01 -15.86 -3.40
CA LYS A 18 9.86 -14.69 -3.55
C LYS A 18 9.19 -13.50 -2.87
N ASP A 19 9.87 -12.93 -1.89
CA ASP A 19 9.46 -11.72 -1.19
C ASP A 19 10.70 -10.85 -0.97
N PHE A 20 10.90 -9.85 -1.82
CA PHE A 20 12.11 -9.05 -1.83
C PHE A 20 12.26 -8.20 -0.58
N ALA A 21 11.23 -7.45 -0.23
CA ALA A 21 11.32 -6.47 0.84
C ALA A 21 10.24 -6.63 1.93
N GLY A 22 9.40 -7.67 1.88
CA GLY A 22 8.47 -7.96 2.97
C GLY A 22 6.99 -7.80 2.64
N GLY A 23 6.59 -8.11 1.42
CA GLY A 23 5.15 -8.14 1.06
C GLY A 23 4.37 -9.16 1.88
N ILE A 24 4.93 -10.34 2.13
CA ILE A 24 4.36 -11.35 3.02
C ILE A 24 4.79 -11.08 4.47
N VAL A 25 6.10 -10.92 4.68
CA VAL A 25 6.69 -10.83 6.02
C VAL A 25 6.19 -9.62 6.79
N VAL A 26 5.94 -8.50 6.11
CA VAL A 26 5.52 -7.23 6.74
C VAL A 26 4.08 -6.88 6.38
N HIS A 27 3.75 -6.75 5.09
CA HIS A 27 2.45 -6.17 4.70
C HIS A 27 1.28 -7.12 4.93
N THR A 28 1.42 -8.41 4.59
CA THR A 28 0.36 -9.40 4.86
C THR A 28 0.18 -9.59 6.36
N THR A 29 1.26 -9.69 7.13
CA THR A 29 1.17 -9.82 8.59
C THR A 29 0.57 -8.59 9.25
N ALA A 30 0.92 -7.39 8.78
CA ALA A 30 0.31 -6.15 9.26
C ALA A 30 -1.18 -6.07 8.92
N GLY A 31 -1.56 -6.46 7.71
CA GLY A 31 -2.96 -6.50 7.27
C GLY A 31 -3.80 -7.47 8.10
N VAL A 32 -3.30 -8.68 8.33
CA VAL A 32 -3.96 -9.67 9.19
C VAL A 32 -4.04 -9.18 10.63
N GLY A 33 -2.94 -8.59 11.15
CA GLY A 33 -2.93 -8.00 12.49
C GLY A 33 -3.96 -6.88 12.64
N ALA A 34 -4.05 -5.98 11.66
CA ALA A 34 -5.04 -4.90 11.64
C ALA A 34 -6.49 -5.45 11.61
N LEU A 35 -6.74 -6.49 10.82
CA LEU A 35 -8.05 -7.15 10.77
C LEU A 35 -8.44 -7.72 12.12
N VAL A 36 -7.55 -8.48 12.76
CA VAL A 36 -7.79 -9.08 14.08
C VAL A 36 -8.03 -8.00 15.14
N ILE A 37 -7.22 -6.95 15.16
CA ILE A 37 -7.39 -5.82 16.09
C ILE A 37 -8.74 -5.14 15.85
N ALA A 38 -9.12 -4.90 14.61
CA ALA A 38 -10.42 -4.29 14.28
C ALA A 38 -11.60 -5.16 14.76
N MET A 39 -11.50 -6.49 14.63
CA MET A 39 -12.52 -7.41 15.13
C MET A 39 -12.62 -7.38 16.66
N VAL A 40 -11.49 -7.32 17.37
CA VAL A 40 -11.45 -7.28 18.84
C VAL A 40 -11.96 -5.96 19.39
N LEU A 41 -11.55 -4.84 18.81
CA LEU A 41 -11.96 -3.50 19.26
C LEU A 41 -13.42 -3.16 18.90
N GLY A 42 -13.95 -3.77 17.85
CA GLY A 42 -15.31 -3.49 17.38
C GLY A 42 -15.46 -2.09 16.77
N LYS A 43 -16.68 -1.62 16.66
CA LYS A 43 -17.01 -0.32 16.05
C LYS A 43 -16.63 0.86 16.95
N ARG A 44 -16.13 1.94 16.36
CA ARG A 44 -15.92 3.21 17.08
C ARG A 44 -17.23 3.76 17.64
N ASN A 45 -17.21 4.36 18.85
CA ASN A 45 -18.39 4.96 19.48
C ASN A 45 -19.04 6.07 18.64
N SER A 46 -18.24 6.78 17.83
CA SER A 46 -18.70 7.83 16.90
C SER A 46 -19.15 7.29 15.54
N PHE A 47 -19.11 5.97 15.32
CA PHE A 47 -19.49 5.38 14.03
C PHE A 47 -21.02 5.36 13.90
N SER A 48 -21.55 6.31 13.13
CA SER A 48 -22.95 6.36 12.71
C SER A 48 -23.03 6.45 11.21
N LYS A 49 -23.99 5.73 10.61
CA LYS A 49 -24.24 5.80 9.15
C LYS A 49 -24.62 7.20 8.67
N ASN A 50 -25.07 8.06 9.55
CA ASN A 50 -25.58 9.40 9.24
C ASN A 50 -24.62 10.53 9.66
N ASN A 51 -23.57 10.25 10.44
CA ASN A 51 -22.59 11.26 10.88
C ASN A 51 -21.24 10.95 10.27
N LEU A 52 -20.92 11.70 9.21
CA LEU A 52 -19.60 11.66 8.56
C LEU A 52 -18.63 12.50 9.38
N THR A 53 -17.63 11.89 9.95
CA THR A 53 -16.53 12.62 10.59
C THR A 53 -15.46 12.85 9.51
N PRO A 54 -15.25 14.10 9.08
CA PRO A 54 -14.22 14.41 8.10
C PRO A 54 -12.82 14.07 8.64
N PRO A 55 -11.81 13.89 7.78
CA PRO A 55 -10.43 13.70 8.20
C PRO A 55 -9.99 14.88 9.08
N HIS A 56 -9.32 14.59 10.19
CA HIS A 56 -8.88 15.61 11.16
C HIS A 56 -7.95 16.65 10.52
N ASN A 57 -6.95 16.20 9.75
CA ASN A 57 -6.00 17.09 9.09
C ASN A 57 -5.41 16.44 7.84
N PRO A 58 -5.98 16.69 6.64
CA PRO A 58 -5.48 16.14 5.39
C PRO A 58 -4.04 16.56 5.07
N VAL A 59 -3.63 17.77 5.44
CA VAL A 59 -2.27 18.27 5.20
C VAL A 59 -1.24 17.46 5.99
N LEU A 60 -1.48 17.20 7.27
CA LEU A 60 -0.61 16.34 8.07
C LEU A 60 -0.58 14.90 7.53
N THR A 61 -1.70 14.40 7.01
CA THR A 61 -1.75 13.10 6.33
C THR A 61 -0.82 13.08 5.12
N MET A 62 -0.84 14.13 4.30
CA MET A 62 0.06 14.23 3.14
C MET A 62 1.53 14.34 3.55
N ILE A 63 1.85 15.11 4.58
CA ILE A 63 3.22 15.20 5.10
C ILE A 63 3.70 13.82 5.56
N GLY A 64 2.92 13.13 6.38
CA GLY A 64 3.25 11.78 6.86
C GLY A 64 3.42 10.77 5.72
N ALA A 65 2.55 10.83 4.72
CA ALA A 65 2.62 9.99 3.54
C ALA A 65 3.87 10.26 2.69
N SER A 66 4.27 11.52 2.55
CA SER A 66 5.50 11.91 1.85
C SER A 66 6.74 11.37 2.57
N MET A 67 6.76 11.44 3.89
CA MET A 67 7.83 10.86 4.72
C MET A 67 7.89 9.32 4.56
N LEU A 68 6.74 8.66 4.54
CA LEU A 68 6.65 7.22 4.26
C LEU A 68 7.19 6.89 2.87
N TRP A 69 6.88 7.67 1.85
CA TRP A 69 7.38 7.43 0.49
C TRP A 69 8.91 7.50 0.43
N VAL A 70 9.49 8.54 1.01
CA VAL A 70 10.95 8.66 1.10
C VAL A 70 11.57 7.50 1.89
N GLY A 71 10.97 7.15 3.03
CA GLY A 71 11.39 5.99 3.82
C GLY A 71 11.29 4.67 3.06
N TRP A 72 10.34 4.56 2.14
CA TRP A 72 10.13 3.34 1.34
C TRP A 72 11.22 3.13 0.27
N PHE A 73 11.89 4.18 -0.17
CA PHE A 73 13.10 4.01 -0.99
C PHE A 73 14.18 3.25 -0.23
N GLY A 74 14.37 3.57 1.06
CA GLY A 74 15.24 2.80 1.94
C GLY A 74 14.70 1.40 2.23
N PHE A 75 13.40 1.27 2.43
CA PHE A 75 12.75 -0.01 2.71
C PHE A 75 12.97 -1.01 1.56
N ASN A 76 12.64 -0.64 0.34
CA ASN A 76 12.79 -1.51 -0.83
C ASN A 76 14.23 -1.54 -1.36
N GLY A 77 14.87 -0.38 -1.52
CA GLY A 77 16.24 -0.31 -2.00
C GLY A 77 17.25 -0.95 -1.04
N GLY A 78 17.08 -0.71 0.26
CA GLY A 78 17.92 -1.31 1.30
C GLY A 78 17.79 -2.84 1.40
N SER A 79 16.67 -3.39 0.97
CA SER A 79 16.47 -4.86 0.94
C SER A 79 17.36 -5.57 -0.09
N ALA A 80 18.03 -4.84 -0.97
CA ALA A 80 19.09 -5.38 -1.80
C ALA A 80 20.34 -5.78 -1.00
N LEU A 81 20.49 -5.27 0.23
CA LEU A 81 21.65 -5.50 1.13
C LEU A 81 23.01 -5.06 0.54
N ALA A 82 23.00 -4.32 -0.56
CA ALA A 82 24.18 -3.80 -1.24
C ALA A 82 23.81 -2.52 -2.00
N ALA A 83 24.80 -1.62 -2.18
CA ALA A 83 24.64 -0.43 -3.02
C ALA A 83 24.95 -0.77 -4.49
N ASP A 84 24.04 -1.49 -5.13
CA ASP A 84 24.21 -2.01 -6.48
C ASP A 84 23.06 -1.62 -7.43
N LEU A 85 23.06 -2.17 -8.65
CA LEU A 85 22.00 -1.97 -9.63
C LEU A 85 20.64 -2.49 -9.15
N THR A 86 20.60 -3.50 -8.30
CA THR A 86 19.36 -4.04 -7.74
C THR A 86 18.71 -3.03 -6.80
N ALA A 87 19.51 -2.39 -5.94
CA ALA A 87 19.05 -1.32 -5.05
C ALA A 87 18.50 -0.14 -5.85
N SER A 88 19.23 0.34 -6.85
CA SER A 88 18.83 1.46 -7.72
C SER A 88 17.54 1.13 -8.48
N LYS A 89 17.43 -0.08 -9.03
CA LYS A 89 16.23 -0.56 -9.70
C LYS A 89 15.04 -0.64 -8.74
N ALA A 90 15.24 -1.17 -7.53
CA ALA A 90 14.18 -1.27 -6.52
C ALA A 90 13.63 0.12 -6.14
N ILE A 91 14.50 1.14 -6.00
CA ILE A 91 14.08 2.53 -5.76
C ILE A 91 13.24 3.06 -6.93
N LEU A 92 13.72 2.87 -8.16
CA LEU A 92 13.02 3.34 -9.36
C LEU A 92 11.63 2.72 -9.51
N VAL A 93 11.51 1.40 -9.42
CA VAL A 93 10.23 0.71 -9.56
C VAL A 93 9.28 1.03 -8.42
N THR A 94 9.80 1.28 -7.22
CA THR A 94 9.02 1.74 -6.07
C THR A 94 8.39 3.11 -6.35
N HIS A 95 9.16 4.04 -6.89
CA HIS A 95 8.67 5.37 -7.25
C HIS A 95 7.57 5.30 -8.31
N ILE A 96 7.78 4.51 -9.36
CA ILE A 96 6.81 4.33 -10.45
C ILE A 96 5.51 3.74 -9.92
N ALA A 97 5.58 2.67 -9.14
CA ALA A 97 4.39 2.01 -8.62
C ALA A 97 3.59 2.91 -7.65
N ALA A 98 4.28 3.67 -6.79
CA ALA A 98 3.64 4.63 -5.91
C ALA A 98 2.89 5.72 -6.67
N SER A 99 3.54 6.31 -7.68
CA SER A 99 2.96 7.37 -8.53
C SER A 99 1.72 6.86 -9.27
N LEU A 100 1.78 5.66 -9.84
CA LEU A 100 0.69 5.08 -10.60
C LEU A 100 -0.45 4.57 -9.72
N GLY A 101 -0.14 4.10 -8.51
CA GLY A 101 -1.16 3.79 -7.51
C GLY A 101 -1.95 5.04 -7.08
N ALA A 102 -1.26 6.15 -6.82
CA ALA A 102 -1.89 7.44 -6.55
C ALA A 102 -2.74 7.92 -7.73
N PHE A 103 -2.18 7.87 -8.94
CA PHE A 103 -2.84 8.32 -10.16
C PHE A 103 -4.11 7.52 -10.47
N SER A 104 -4.04 6.20 -10.40
CA SER A 104 -5.21 5.33 -10.66
C SER A 104 -6.33 5.58 -9.65
N TRP A 105 -6.00 5.79 -8.38
CA TRP A 105 -6.99 6.13 -7.35
C TRP A 105 -7.66 7.48 -7.62
N ILE A 106 -6.86 8.52 -7.88
CA ILE A 106 -7.36 9.86 -8.25
C ILE A 106 -8.30 9.79 -9.45
N LEU A 107 -7.91 9.05 -10.49
CA LEU A 107 -8.68 8.92 -11.70
C LEU A 107 -10.04 8.27 -11.44
N ILE A 108 -10.08 7.21 -10.63
CA ILE A 108 -11.34 6.54 -10.26
C ILE A 108 -12.24 7.49 -9.46
N GLU A 109 -11.72 8.19 -8.47
CA GLU A 109 -12.51 9.16 -7.71
C GLU A 109 -13.02 10.29 -8.61
N TRP A 110 -12.19 10.79 -9.51
CA TRP A 110 -12.57 11.85 -10.41
C TRP A 110 -13.72 11.44 -11.34
N VAL A 111 -13.60 10.26 -11.96
CA VAL A 111 -14.65 9.73 -12.85
C VAL A 111 -15.94 9.45 -12.07
N ARG A 112 -15.83 8.94 -10.84
CA ARG A 112 -16.98 8.49 -10.06
C ARG A 112 -17.68 9.61 -9.29
N PHE A 113 -16.93 10.59 -8.79
CA PHE A 113 -17.43 11.63 -7.90
C PHE A 113 -17.25 13.05 -8.44
N GLY A 114 -16.62 13.21 -9.61
CA GLY A 114 -16.34 14.51 -10.21
C GLY A 114 -15.18 15.29 -9.60
N LYS A 115 -14.60 14.80 -8.50
CA LYS A 115 -13.46 15.41 -7.81
C LYS A 115 -12.64 14.36 -7.07
N PRO A 116 -11.30 14.44 -7.11
CA PRO A 116 -10.42 13.60 -6.33
C PRO A 116 -10.29 14.10 -4.89
N SER A 117 -9.88 13.20 -3.98
CA SER A 117 -9.56 13.55 -2.61
C SER A 117 -8.07 13.38 -2.30
N LEU A 118 -7.55 14.25 -1.41
CA LEU A 118 -6.16 14.14 -0.96
C LEU A 118 -5.90 12.81 -0.23
N VAL A 119 -6.86 12.39 0.59
CA VAL A 119 -6.74 11.14 1.34
C VAL A 119 -6.83 9.92 0.41
N GLY A 120 -7.66 9.99 -0.63
CA GLY A 120 -7.72 8.96 -1.67
C GLY A 120 -6.39 8.85 -2.43
N MET A 121 -5.82 9.98 -2.85
CA MET A 121 -4.50 10.00 -3.48
C MET A 121 -3.42 9.33 -2.61
N VAL A 122 -3.36 9.69 -1.33
CA VAL A 122 -2.42 9.09 -0.37
C VAL A 122 -2.67 7.58 -0.21
N THR A 123 -3.93 7.16 -0.15
CA THR A 123 -4.28 5.74 -0.03
C THR A 123 -3.83 4.96 -1.26
N GLY A 124 -4.06 5.49 -2.46
CA GLY A 124 -3.59 4.90 -3.71
C GLY A 124 -2.06 4.83 -3.80
N MET A 125 -1.38 5.88 -3.35
CA MET A 125 0.08 5.90 -3.25
C MET A 125 0.61 4.76 -2.37
N VAL A 126 0.07 4.60 -1.17
CA VAL A 126 0.48 3.53 -0.24
C VAL A 126 0.11 2.15 -0.82
N ALA A 127 -1.03 2.02 -1.51
CA ALA A 127 -1.39 0.79 -2.20
C ALA A 127 -0.33 0.40 -3.25
N GLY A 128 0.14 1.35 -4.05
CA GLY A 128 1.23 1.14 -5.01
C GLY A 128 2.55 0.73 -4.34
N LEU A 129 2.92 1.43 -3.26
CA LEU A 129 4.11 1.12 -2.46
C LEU A 129 4.06 -0.32 -1.89
N ALA A 130 2.93 -0.70 -1.30
CA ALA A 130 2.76 -2.01 -0.71
C ALA A 130 2.75 -3.13 -1.77
N THR A 131 2.11 -2.90 -2.92
CA THR A 131 2.00 -3.88 -4.00
C THR A 131 3.35 -4.18 -4.65
N ILE A 132 4.20 -3.17 -4.85
CA ILE A 132 5.53 -3.37 -5.45
C ILE A 132 6.53 -4.00 -4.49
N THR A 133 6.35 -3.89 -3.20
CA THR A 133 7.32 -4.28 -2.16
C THR A 133 7.85 -5.72 -2.33
N PRO A 134 7.01 -6.77 -2.49
CA PRO A 134 7.52 -8.13 -2.66
C PRO A 134 8.26 -8.33 -3.98
N ALA A 135 8.00 -7.51 -4.98
CA ALA A 135 8.49 -7.67 -6.35
C ALA A 135 9.60 -6.69 -6.73
N SER A 136 9.92 -5.68 -5.90
CA SER A 136 10.75 -4.53 -6.27
C SER A 136 12.18 -4.89 -6.75
N GLY A 137 12.76 -5.99 -6.26
CA GLY A 137 14.05 -6.48 -6.74
C GLY A 137 13.96 -7.35 -8.00
N PHE A 138 12.77 -7.85 -8.35
CA PHE A 138 12.60 -8.83 -9.41
C PHE A 138 12.03 -8.24 -10.70
N VAL A 139 11.11 -7.26 -10.60
CA VAL A 139 10.44 -6.67 -11.77
C VAL A 139 11.17 -5.45 -12.32
N GLY A 140 10.95 -5.18 -13.61
CA GLY A 140 11.38 -3.94 -14.27
C GLY A 140 10.30 -2.87 -14.27
N VAL A 141 10.56 -1.78 -15.02
CA VAL A 141 9.66 -0.62 -15.15
C VAL A 141 8.25 -1.03 -15.61
N GLN A 142 8.14 -1.91 -16.59
CA GLN A 142 6.84 -2.38 -17.10
C GLN A 142 6.03 -3.11 -16.02
N GLY A 143 6.69 -3.99 -15.25
CA GLY A 143 6.05 -4.66 -14.11
C GLY A 143 5.61 -3.68 -13.04
N ALA A 144 6.39 -2.65 -12.75
CA ALA A 144 6.04 -1.60 -11.79
C ALA A 144 4.82 -0.78 -12.23
N ILE A 145 4.71 -0.48 -13.52
CA ILE A 145 3.55 0.21 -14.11
C ILE A 145 2.28 -0.63 -13.87
N ILE A 146 2.32 -1.90 -14.23
CA ILE A 146 1.19 -2.81 -14.10
C ILE A 146 0.80 -2.97 -12.62
N LEU A 147 1.78 -3.26 -11.76
CA LEU A 147 1.54 -3.48 -10.33
C LEU A 147 1.04 -2.21 -9.63
N GLY A 148 1.55 -1.04 -9.98
CA GLY A 148 1.08 0.23 -9.42
C GLY A 148 -0.38 0.52 -9.76
N ILE A 149 -0.75 0.39 -11.03
CA ILE A 149 -2.13 0.60 -11.50
C ILE A 149 -3.08 -0.43 -10.87
N LEU A 150 -2.74 -1.71 -10.97
CA LEU A 150 -3.57 -2.79 -10.42
C LEU A 150 -3.69 -2.67 -8.89
N GLY A 151 -2.60 -2.36 -8.19
CA GLY A 151 -2.61 -2.14 -6.74
C GLY A 151 -3.59 -1.04 -6.34
N GLY A 152 -3.55 0.11 -7.02
CA GLY A 152 -4.49 1.20 -6.79
C GLY A 152 -5.95 0.81 -7.05
N ILE A 153 -6.24 0.17 -8.18
CA ILE A 153 -7.60 -0.25 -8.57
C ILE A 153 -8.15 -1.31 -7.60
N VAL A 154 -7.38 -2.38 -7.35
CA VAL A 154 -7.84 -3.50 -6.50
C VAL A 154 -8.07 -3.01 -5.07
N CYS A 155 -7.14 -2.23 -4.51
CA CYS A 155 -7.29 -1.69 -3.17
C CYS A 155 -8.49 -0.73 -3.07
N TYR A 156 -8.74 0.08 -4.10
CA TYR A 156 -9.94 0.93 -4.17
C TYR A 156 -11.22 0.10 -4.11
N ILE A 157 -11.33 -0.95 -4.93
CA ILE A 157 -12.49 -1.83 -4.97
C ILE A 157 -12.66 -2.56 -3.62
N CYS A 158 -11.58 -3.11 -3.07
CA CYS A 158 -11.60 -3.79 -1.78
C CYS A 158 -12.06 -2.87 -0.66
N LEU A 159 -11.58 -1.62 -0.64
CA LEU A 159 -11.99 -0.64 0.37
C LEU A 159 -13.49 -0.33 0.29
N LEU A 160 -14.04 -0.19 -0.91
CA LEU A 160 -15.48 0.04 -1.09
C LEU A 160 -16.34 -1.14 -0.62
N TYR A 161 -15.85 -2.36 -0.81
CA TYR A 161 -16.58 -3.58 -0.44
C TYR A 161 -16.50 -3.89 1.05
N THR A 162 -15.32 -3.73 1.63
CA THR A 162 -15.02 -4.20 2.99
C THR A 162 -15.15 -3.12 4.06
N SER A 163 -15.01 -1.86 3.67
CA SER A 163 -15.14 -0.71 4.56
C SER A 163 -16.16 0.27 4.02
N PRO A 164 -17.45 0.06 4.27
CA PRO A 164 -18.49 1.05 3.95
C PRO A 164 -18.32 2.27 4.86
N SER A 165 -17.13 2.84 4.87
CA SER A 165 -16.86 4.08 5.57
C SER A 165 -17.71 5.18 4.96
N PRO A 166 -18.34 6.02 5.77
CA PRO A 166 -19.02 7.22 5.28
C PRO A 166 -18.12 8.10 4.40
N ARG A 167 -16.80 8.04 4.62
CA ARG A 167 -15.79 8.74 3.82
C ARG A 167 -15.83 8.35 2.33
N ASP A 168 -16.16 7.10 2.04
CA ASP A 168 -16.11 6.56 0.68
C ASP A 168 -17.42 6.78 -0.10
N ARG A 169 -18.45 7.32 0.55
CA ARG A 169 -19.77 7.55 -0.06
C ARG A 169 -20.04 9.00 -0.47
N PHE A 170 -19.21 9.96 -0.01
CA PHE A 170 -19.51 11.39 -0.11
C PHE A 170 -18.31 12.27 -0.47
N LEU A 171 -17.25 11.69 -1.04
CA LEU A 171 -16.16 12.44 -1.65
C LEU A 171 -16.47 12.92 -3.04
#